data_fcea25edfc630a7d988619cdf1070e74
#
_entry.id   fcea25edfc630a7d988619cdf1070e74
#
_cell.length_a   1.000
_cell.length_b   1.000
_cell.length_c   1.000
_cell.angle_alpha   90.00
_cell.angle_beta   90.00
_cell.angle_gamma   90.00
#
_symmetry.space_group_name_H-M   'P 1'
#
loop_
_entity.id
_entity.type
_entity.pdbx_description
1 polymer ?
#
loop_
_entity_poly.entity_id
_entity_poly.type
_entity_poly.pdbx_seq_one_letter_code
_entity_poly.pdbx_strand_id
1 'polypeptide(L)'
;LVVFVGAILLTFPLLAEALPGQPELKKQGTAQQLFVDGKPFLIIGGELHNSSSSSLAYMEPIWKHMQELNANTVLAGLNWELIEPQEGHFDFALVDGLIQGAREHDLHLVFLWFGSWKNGMSSYVPLWVKSNPQRFPRVVLKNGEKREVLTPLGEASWKADAAAFAALMRHIREVDGKQHTVLMMQVENEPGILNDSRD
;
A
#
# COMPACT_ATOMS: atom_id res chain seq x y z
N LEU A 1 -41.82 -34.52 22.53
CA LEU A 1 -40.40 -34.75 22.16
C LEU A 1 -40.05 -33.78 21.05
N VAL A 2 -39.35 -32.69 21.36
CA VAL A 2 -38.89 -31.71 20.35
C VAL A 2 -37.41 -32.04 20.04
N VAL A 3 -37.15 -32.44 18.82
CA VAL A 3 -35.78 -32.69 18.33
C VAL A 3 -35.23 -31.42 17.68
N PHE A 4 -34.26 -30.77 18.33
CA PHE A 4 -33.50 -29.68 17.72
C PHE A 4 -32.41 -30.27 16.79
N VAL A 5 -32.55 -30.08 15.49
CA VAL A 5 -31.47 -30.34 14.50
C VAL A 5 -30.65 -29.07 14.39
N GLY A 6 -29.50 -29.08 15.05
CA GLY A 6 -28.51 -28.00 14.91
C GLY A 6 -27.78 -28.13 13.59
N ALA A 7 -27.94 -27.18 12.66
CA ALA A 7 -27.15 -27.08 11.47
C ALA A 7 -25.75 -26.48 11.83
N ILE A 8 -24.71 -27.31 11.75
CA ILE A 8 -23.32 -26.86 11.86
C ILE A 8 -22.94 -26.23 10.51
N LEU A 9 -22.88 -24.88 10.49
CA LEU A 9 -22.29 -24.13 9.39
C LEU A 9 -20.77 -24.32 9.43
N LEU A 10 -20.25 -25.23 8.64
CA LEU A 10 -18.81 -25.31 8.37
C LEU A 10 -18.41 -24.13 7.49
N THR A 11 -17.86 -23.08 8.10
CA THR A 11 -17.18 -22.01 7.36
C THR A 11 -15.82 -22.54 6.88
N PHE A 12 -15.77 -22.99 5.64
CA PHE A 12 -14.50 -23.22 4.98
C PHE A 12 -13.85 -21.84 4.75
N PRO A 13 -12.56 -21.65 5.12
CA PRO A 13 -11.84 -20.48 4.67
C PRO A 13 -11.80 -20.52 3.14
N LEU A 14 -12.35 -19.52 2.48
CA LEU A 14 -12.13 -19.31 1.04
C LEU A 14 -10.62 -19.05 0.88
N LEU A 15 -9.88 -20.10 0.56
CA LEU A 15 -8.54 -19.92 0.01
C LEU A 15 -8.76 -19.25 -1.35
N ALA A 16 -8.43 -17.96 -1.44
CA ALA A 16 -8.43 -17.27 -2.72
C ALA A 16 -7.44 -18.03 -3.62
N GLU A 17 -7.96 -18.71 -4.65
CA GLU A 17 -7.10 -19.29 -5.68
C GLU A 17 -6.30 -18.17 -6.32
N ALA A 18 -4.98 -18.33 -6.35
CA ALA A 18 -4.10 -17.40 -7.02
C ALA A 18 -4.46 -17.35 -8.52
N LEU A 19 -4.60 -16.16 -9.07
CA LEU A 19 -4.82 -16.00 -10.51
C LEU A 19 -3.58 -16.50 -11.27
N PRO A 20 -3.76 -17.14 -12.44
CA PRO A 20 -2.63 -17.62 -13.23
C PRO A 20 -1.65 -16.49 -13.54
N GLY A 21 -0.36 -16.69 -13.25
CA GLY A 21 0.69 -15.70 -13.50
C GLY A 21 0.92 -14.70 -12.36
N GLN A 22 0.06 -14.66 -11.35
CA GLN A 22 0.18 -13.73 -10.24
C GLN A 22 1.58 -13.78 -9.60
N PRO A 23 2.17 -12.63 -9.23
CA PRO A 23 3.43 -12.59 -8.50
C PRO A 23 3.37 -13.43 -7.22
N GLU A 24 4.33 -14.34 -7.06
CA GLU A 24 4.35 -15.25 -5.91
C GLU A 24 5.78 -15.57 -5.48
N LEU A 25 5.96 -15.86 -4.19
CA LEU A 25 7.23 -16.37 -3.66
C LEU A 25 7.20 -17.90 -3.66
N LYS A 26 8.11 -18.51 -4.40
CA LYS A 26 8.29 -19.97 -4.43
C LYS A 26 9.55 -20.40 -3.71
N LYS A 27 9.45 -21.48 -2.95
CA LYS A 27 10.61 -22.12 -2.34
C LYS A 27 11.42 -22.86 -3.41
N GLN A 28 12.69 -22.50 -3.53
CA GLN A 28 13.66 -23.13 -4.41
C GLN A 28 14.85 -23.63 -3.57
N GLY A 29 14.85 -24.92 -3.22
CA GLY A 29 15.83 -25.46 -2.30
C GLY A 29 15.73 -24.81 -0.91
N THR A 30 16.77 -24.06 -0.51
CA THR A 30 16.84 -23.31 0.76
C THR A 30 16.44 -21.84 0.60
N ALA A 31 16.21 -21.34 -0.62
CA ALA A 31 15.87 -19.96 -0.91
C ALA A 31 14.38 -19.75 -1.20
N GLN A 32 13.91 -18.52 -1.03
CA GLN A 32 12.63 -18.04 -1.57
C GLN A 32 12.95 -17.21 -2.81
N GLN A 33 12.23 -17.44 -3.89
CA GLN A 33 12.42 -16.73 -5.16
C GLN A 33 11.10 -16.15 -5.64
N LEU A 34 11.13 -14.90 -6.10
CA LEU A 34 9.97 -14.26 -6.73
C LEU A 34 9.76 -14.85 -8.12
N PHE A 35 8.52 -15.20 -8.43
CA PHE A 35 8.04 -15.57 -9.75
C PHE A 35 7.00 -14.57 -10.21
N VAL A 36 7.11 -14.15 -11.47
CA VAL A 36 6.13 -13.31 -12.17
C VAL A 36 5.80 -14.01 -13.48
N ASP A 37 4.53 -14.18 -13.78
CA ASP A 37 4.05 -14.92 -14.96
C ASP A 37 4.67 -16.33 -15.07
N GLY A 38 4.84 -16.99 -13.92
CA GLY A 38 5.40 -18.33 -13.82
C GLY A 38 6.90 -18.44 -14.08
N LYS A 39 7.63 -17.33 -14.20
CA LYS A 39 9.07 -17.28 -14.42
C LYS A 39 9.79 -16.65 -13.23
N PRO A 40 11.02 -17.11 -12.90
CA PRO A 40 11.86 -16.45 -11.92
C PRO A 40 12.07 -14.97 -12.29
N PHE A 41 11.88 -14.08 -11.33
CA PHE A 41 12.03 -12.65 -11.53
C PHE A 41 12.99 -12.07 -10.49
N LEU A 42 14.02 -11.36 -10.96
CA LEU A 42 14.94 -10.60 -10.12
C LEU A 42 14.61 -9.14 -10.25
N ILE A 43 14.21 -8.51 -9.16
CA ILE A 43 13.99 -7.06 -9.11
C ILE A 43 15.33 -6.35 -9.24
N ILE A 44 15.46 -5.52 -10.28
CA ILE A 44 16.50 -4.51 -10.46
C ILE A 44 15.76 -3.18 -10.48
N GLY A 45 15.73 -2.49 -9.35
CA GLY A 45 14.84 -1.36 -9.18
C GLY A 45 15.45 -0.18 -8.46
N GLY A 46 14.76 0.95 -8.53
CA GLY A 46 15.04 2.15 -7.79
C GLY A 46 13.83 2.60 -6.99
N GLU A 47 14.08 3.02 -5.75
CA GLU A 47 13.07 3.66 -4.92
C GLU A 47 13.06 5.17 -5.18
N LEU A 48 11.88 5.71 -5.45
CA LEU A 48 11.69 7.13 -5.66
C LEU A 48 11.62 7.88 -4.32
N HIS A 49 11.89 9.18 -4.36
CA HIS A 49 11.60 10.05 -3.22
C HIS A 49 10.11 10.05 -2.89
N ASN A 50 9.79 10.30 -1.63
CA ASN A 50 8.46 10.15 -1.04
C ASN A 50 7.30 10.75 -1.87
N SER A 51 7.52 11.87 -2.54
CA SER A 51 6.48 12.60 -3.28
C SER A 51 6.70 12.61 -4.79
N SER A 52 7.69 11.90 -5.32
CA SER A 52 7.97 11.90 -6.76
C SER A 52 6.77 11.36 -7.56
N SER A 53 6.16 10.29 -7.08
CA SER A 53 4.99 9.65 -7.70
C SER A 53 3.65 10.37 -7.44
N SER A 54 3.66 11.54 -6.78
CA SER A 54 2.44 12.33 -6.55
C SER A 54 1.96 13.12 -7.77
N SER A 55 2.71 13.10 -8.89
CA SER A 55 2.37 13.80 -10.12
C SER A 55 2.79 12.99 -11.34
N LEU A 56 1.86 12.70 -12.24
CA LEU A 56 2.15 12.00 -13.49
C LEU A 56 3.12 12.79 -14.37
N ALA A 57 2.97 14.12 -14.42
CA ALA A 57 3.89 15.00 -15.17
C ALA A 57 5.32 14.95 -14.62
N TYR A 58 5.48 14.80 -13.31
CA TYR A 58 6.80 14.65 -12.69
C TYR A 58 7.41 13.27 -12.97
N MET A 59 6.57 12.25 -13.13
CA MET A 59 7.02 10.88 -13.43
C MET A 59 7.48 10.69 -14.88
N GLU A 60 7.03 11.52 -15.81
CA GLU A 60 7.30 11.37 -17.24
C GLU A 60 8.81 11.21 -17.57
N PRO A 61 9.73 12.09 -17.14
CA PRO A 61 11.16 11.87 -17.35
C PRO A 61 11.74 10.72 -16.52
N ILE A 62 11.11 10.37 -15.40
CA ILE A 62 11.62 9.33 -14.50
C ILE A 62 11.54 7.95 -15.14
N TRP A 63 10.44 7.64 -15.84
CA TRP A 63 10.30 6.37 -16.55
C TRP A 63 11.45 6.10 -17.50
N LYS A 64 11.80 7.11 -18.30
CA LYS A 64 12.93 7.03 -19.22
C LYS A 64 14.28 6.83 -18.50
N HIS A 65 14.52 7.57 -17.42
CA HIS A 65 15.73 7.40 -16.62
C HIS A 65 15.85 6.00 -16.04
N MET A 66 14.75 5.41 -15.59
CA MET A 66 14.75 4.04 -15.06
C MET A 66 15.10 3.02 -16.14
N GLN A 67 14.62 3.20 -17.38
CA GLN A 67 15.04 2.38 -18.53
C GLN A 67 16.53 2.54 -18.85
N GLU A 68 17.03 3.76 -18.85
CA GLU A 68 18.46 4.07 -19.09
C GLU A 68 19.37 3.41 -18.04
N LEU A 69 18.88 3.23 -16.82
CA LEU A 69 19.55 2.49 -15.74
C LEU A 69 19.40 0.97 -15.86
N ASN A 70 18.70 0.46 -16.88
CA ASN A 70 18.34 -0.95 -17.03
C ASN A 70 17.57 -1.50 -15.82
N ALA A 71 16.79 -0.65 -15.15
CA ALA A 71 15.87 -1.09 -14.13
C ALA A 71 14.68 -1.81 -14.78
N ASN A 72 14.10 -2.76 -14.06
CA ASN A 72 12.86 -3.45 -14.45
C ASN A 72 11.71 -3.17 -13.49
N THR A 73 11.97 -2.45 -12.39
CA THR A 73 11.00 -2.21 -11.34
C THR A 73 11.21 -0.84 -10.71
N VAL A 74 10.12 -0.14 -10.41
CA VAL A 74 10.13 1.15 -9.69
C VAL A 74 9.37 0.99 -8.38
N LEU A 75 9.98 1.43 -7.27
CA LEU A 75 9.33 1.54 -5.98
C LEU A 75 8.76 2.95 -5.84
N ALA A 76 7.44 3.07 -5.78
CA ALA A 76 6.73 4.36 -5.84
C ALA A 76 5.76 4.53 -4.67
N GLY A 77 5.85 5.65 -3.97
CA GLY A 77 4.96 5.99 -2.86
C GLY A 77 3.53 6.31 -3.33
N LEU A 78 2.54 5.85 -2.58
CA LEU A 78 1.14 6.21 -2.74
C LEU A 78 0.64 6.87 -1.45
N ASN A 79 0.30 8.14 -1.54
CA ASN A 79 -0.12 8.95 -0.39
C ASN A 79 -1.63 8.82 -0.18
N TRP A 80 -2.05 8.46 1.02
CA TRP A 80 -3.48 8.31 1.36
C TRP A 80 -4.28 9.58 1.03
N GLU A 81 -3.74 10.77 1.31
CA GLU A 81 -4.42 12.04 1.03
C GLU A 81 -4.77 12.26 -0.45
N LEU A 82 -4.04 11.63 -1.38
CA LEU A 82 -4.31 11.71 -2.81
C LEU A 82 -5.30 10.63 -3.27
N ILE A 83 -5.38 9.53 -2.55
CA ILE A 83 -6.27 8.40 -2.86
C ILE A 83 -7.68 8.62 -2.29
N GLU A 84 -7.78 9.24 -1.11
CA GLU A 84 -9.06 9.51 -0.43
C GLU A 84 -9.10 10.98 0.05
N PRO A 85 -9.17 11.95 -0.88
CA PRO A 85 -9.16 13.37 -0.52
C PRO A 85 -10.35 13.80 0.35
N GLN A 86 -11.46 13.10 0.26
CA GLN A 86 -12.64 13.24 1.10
C GLN A 86 -13.05 11.86 1.64
N GLU A 87 -13.49 11.80 2.88
CA GLU A 87 -13.85 10.54 3.52
C GLU A 87 -14.86 9.75 2.68
N GLY A 88 -14.51 8.51 2.33
CA GLY A 88 -15.32 7.61 1.50
C GLY A 88 -15.35 7.93 0.01
N HIS A 89 -14.61 8.94 -0.45
CA HIS A 89 -14.52 9.31 -1.87
C HIS A 89 -13.10 9.07 -2.37
N PHE A 90 -12.95 8.03 -3.17
CA PHE A 90 -11.66 7.59 -3.70
C PHE A 90 -11.41 8.13 -5.09
N ASP A 91 -10.18 8.59 -5.33
CA ASP A 91 -9.65 8.98 -6.63
C ASP A 91 -8.44 8.11 -6.97
N PHE A 92 -8.57 7.28 -7.97
CA PHE A 92 -7.52 6.37 -8.42
C PHE A 92 -6.82 6.82 -9.71
N ALA A 93 -7.13 8.01 -10.24
CA ALA A 93 -6.56 8.48 -11.49
C ALA A 93 -5.02 8.52 -11.48
N LEU A 94 -4.43 8.88 -10.34
CA LEU A 94 -2.98 8.83 -10.16
C LEU A 94 -2.44 7.40 -10.22
N VAL A 95 -3.11 6.45 -9.57
CA VAL A 95 -2.72 5.03 -9.56
C VAL A 95 -2.78 4.45 -10.97
N ASP A 96 -3.86 4.72 -11.69
CA ASP A 96 -4.05 4.27 -13.06
C ASP A 96 -2.96 4.83 -13.99
N GLY A 97 -2.65 6.12 -13.84
CA GLY A 97 -1.60 6.76 -14.63
C GLY A 97 -0.20 6.21 -14.31
N LEU A 98 0.11 5.89 -13.06
CA LEU A 98 1.37 5.26 -12.68
C LEU A 98 1.49 3.84 -13.25
N ILE A 99 0.42 3.05 -13.17
CA ILE A 99 0.39 1.70 -13.75
C ILE A 99 0.56 1.76 -15.26
N GLN A 100 -0.15 2.69 -15.92
CA GLN A 100 -0.05 2.86 -17.37
C GLN A 100 1.36 3.31 -17.78
N GLY A 101 1.94 4.31 -17.11
CA GLY A 101 3.29 4.79 -17.37
C GLY A 101 4.36 3.70 -17.22
N ALA A 102 4.23 2.86 -16.20
CA ALA A 102 5.14 1.74 -16.02
C ALA A 102 5.03 0.73 -17.18
N ARG A 103 3.81 0.39 -17.63
CA ARG A 103 3.57 -0.51 -18.77
C ARG A 103 4.16 0.02 -20.08
N GLU A 104 3.97 1.31 -20.35
CA GLU A 104 4.49 1.96 -21.55
C GLU A 104 6.02 1.94 -21.63
N HIS A 105 6.68 1.73 -20.48
CA HIS A 105 8.14 1.70 -20.37
C HIS A 105 8.69 0.31 -20.00
N ASP A 106 7.90 -0.76 -20.11
CA ASP A 106 8.28 -2.14 -19.76
C ASP A 106 8.84 -2.26 -18.33
N LEU A 107 8.24 -1.51 -17.39
CA LEU A 107 8.60 -1.50 -15.97
C LEU A 107 7.49 -2.11 -15.12
N HIS A 108 7.88 -2.74 -14.04
CA HIS A 108 6.98 -3.16 -12.97
C HIS A 108 6.98 -2.14 -11.82
N LEU A 109 5.99 -2.26 -10.93
CA LEU A 109 5.82 -1.41 -9.76
C LEU A 109 5.84 -2.21 -8.46
N VAL A 110 6.48 -1.65 -7.46
CA VAL A 110 6.22 -1.94 -6.06
C VAL A 110 5.67 -0.67 -5.45
N PHE A 111 4.42 -0.69 -5.01
CA PHE A 111 3.85 0.47 -4.36
C PHE A 111 4.15 0.47 -2.87
N LEU A 112 4.44 1.65 -2.35
CA LEU A 112 4.67 1.91 -0.93
C LEU A 112 3.48 2.71 -0.41
N TRP A 113 2.61 2.07 0.39
CA TRP A 113 1.46 2.74 0.98
C TRP A 113 1.90 3.65 2.12
N PHE A 114 1.73 4.95 1.91
CA PHE A 114 1.91 5.97 2.94
C PHE A 114 0.54 6.34 3.49
N GLY A 115 0.07 5.48 4.40
CA GLY A 115 -1.20 5.61 5.10
C GLY A 115 -1.05 6.45 6.36
N SER A 116 -1.27 5.84 7.51
CA SER A 116 -1.17 6.51 8.81
C SER A 116 0.24 6.95 9.14
N TRP A 117 1.28 6.27 8.61
CA TRP A 117 2.67 6.57 8.93
C TRP A 117 3.58 6.61 7.70
N LYS A 118 4.49 7.57 7.73
CA LYS A 118 5.67 7.66 6.88
C LYS A 118 6.79 8.36 7.65
N ASN A 119 7.95 7.71 7.79
CA ASN A 119 9.11 8.21 8.53
C ASN A 119 8.76 8.61 9.97
N GLY A 120 7.93 7.82 10.67
CA GLY A 120 7.47 8.13 12.02
C GLY A 120 6.60 9.37 12.13
N MET A 121 5.97 9.80 11.05
CA MET A 121 5.06 10.95 10.97
C MET A 121 3.75 10.57 10.27
N SER A 122 2.69 11.35 10.48
CA SER A 122 1.40 11.16 9.82
C SER A 122 1.13 12.26 8.78
N SER A 123 2.15 12.59 7.98
CA SER A 123 2.10 13.71 7.04
C SER A 123 1.20 13.46 5.84
N TYR A 124 1.05 12.21 5.43
CA TYR A 124 0.36 11.80 4.20
C TYR A 124 -1.10 11.36 4.40
N VAL A 125 -1.62 11.48 5.64
CA VAL A 125 -3.03 11.23 5.89
C VAL A 125 -3.89 12.38 5.32
N PRO A 126 -5.14 12.12 4.92
CA PRO A 126 -6.03 13.14 4.37
C PRO A 126 -6.33 14.30 5.32
N LEU A 127 -6.72 15.44 4.75
CA LEU A 127 -7.07 16.63 5.53
C LEU A 127 -8.21 16.37 6.54
N TRP A 128 -9.19 15.55 6.17
CA TRP A 128 -10.30 15.19 7.06
C TRP A 128 -9.85 14.37 8.28
N VAL A 129 -8.72 13.64 8.19
CA VAL A 129 -8.05 12.99 9.33
C VAL A 129 -7.24 14.02 10.13
N LYS A 130 -6.44 14.87 9.43
CA LYS A 130 -5.57 15.88 10.05
C LYS A 130 -6.38 16.86 10.91
N SER A 131 -7.54 17.28 10.43
CA SER A 131 -8.38 18.30 11.05
C SER A 131 -9.28 17.81 12.19
N ASN A 132 -9.31 16.51 12.47
CA ASN A 132 -10.18 15.94 13.51
C ASN A 132 -9.39 15.14 14.57
N PRO A 133 -8.63 15.82 15.45
CA PRO A 133 -7.80 15.16 16.45
C PRO A 133 -8.61 14.46 17.57
N GLN A 134 -9.92 14.75 17.71
CA GLN A 134 -10.79 14.07 18.65
C GLN A 134 -11.11 12.64 18.16
N ARG A 135 -11.37 12.48 16.87
CA ARG A 135 -11.61 11.19 16.24
C ARG A 135 -10.31 10.44 15.92
N PHE A 136 -9.28 11.18 15.53
CA PHE A 136 -7.98 10.65 15.13
C PHE A 136 -6.88 11.15 16.05
N PRO A 137 -6.76 10.54 17.24
CA PRO A 137 -5.86 11.05 18.27
C PRO A 137 -4.38 10.93 17.86
N ARG A 138 -3.61 11.91 18.32
CA ARG A 138 -2.16 11.94 18.16
C ARG A 138 -1.47 11.28 19.34
N VAL A 139 -0.23 10.86 19.13
CA VAL A 139 0.65 10.41 20.21
C VAL A 139 0.84 11.54 21.19
N VAL A 140 0.73 11.23 22.49
CA VAL A 140 1.02 12.13 23.58
C VAL A 140 2.17 11.53 24.37
N LEU A 141 3.27 12.26 24.50
CA LEU A 141 4.42 11.86 25.29
C LEU A 141 4.11 11.96 26.78
N LYS A 142 4.93 11.30 27.60
CA LYS A 142 4.80 11.30 29.06
C LYS A 142 4.82 12.69 29.71
N ASN A 143 5.50 13.65 29.07
CA ASN A 143 5.52 15.05 29.47
C ASN A 143 4.27 15.85 29.03
N GLY A 144 3.29 15.20 28.38
CA GLY A 144 2.07 15.81 27.88
C GLY A 144 2.20 16.46 26.48
N GLU A 145 3.39 16.41 25.88
CA GLU A 145 3.62 16.95 24.53
C GLU A 145 2.94 16.09 23.47
N LYS A 146 2.18 16.72 22.57
CA LYS A 146 1.57 16.03 21.41
C LYS A 146 2.55 16.00 20.24
N ARG A 147 2.67 14.85 19.61
CA ARG A 147 3.45 14.68 18.39
C ARG A 147 2.55 14.68 17.15
N GLU A 148 3.11 15.10 16.00
CA GLU A 148 2.41 15.08 14.72
C GLU A 148 2.45 13.66 14.12
N VAL A 149 1.93 12.72 14.89
CA VAL A 149 1.81 11.32 14.49
C VAL A 149 0.55 10.72 15.09
N LEU A 150 -0.21 9.99 14.31
CA LEU A 150 -1.37 9.24 14.79
C LEU A 150 -0.94 8.17 15.78
N THR A 151 -1.68 8.04 16.89
CA THR A 151 -1.41 6.93 17.80
C THR A 151 -1.78 5.58 17.13
N PRO A 152 -0.90 4.58 17.18
CA PRO A 152 -1.21 3.25 16.65
C PRO A 152 -2.35 2.55 17.40
N LEU A 153 -2.72 3.04 18.58
CA LEU A 153 -3.82 2.55 19.39
C LEU A 153 -5.17 3.21 19.03
N GLY A 154 -5.18 4.18 18.10
CA GLY A 154 -6.36 4.90 17.66
C GLY A 154 -7.26 4.06 16.75
N GLU A 155 -8.31 3.46 17.27
CA GLU A 155 -9.20 2.55 16.52
C GLU A 155 -9.77 3.20 15.25
N ALA A 156 -10.18 4.47 15.32
CA ALA A 156 -10.69 5.20 14.17
C ALA A 156 -9.63 5.39 13.08
N SER A 157 -8.37 5.60 13.47
CA SER A 157 -7.26 5.80 12.54
C SER A 157 -6.96 4.54 11.73
N TRP A 158 -6.68 3.42 12.41
CA TRP A 158 -6.32 2.20 11.69
C TRP A 158 -7.51 1.60 10.90
N LYS A 159 -8.77 1.81 11.35
CA LYS A 159 -9.95 1.38 10.57
C LYS A 159 -10.12 2.19 9.29
N ALA A 160 -9.93 3.50 9.35
CA ALA A 160 -10.03 4.36 8.18
C ALA A 160 -8.92 4.05 7.17
N ASP A 161 -7.68 3.94 7.63
CA ASP A 161 -6.53 3.55 6.83
C ASP A 161 -6.72 2.18 6.16
N ALA A 162 -7.07 1.15 6.95
CA ALA A 162 -7.34 -0.18 6.41
C ALA A 162 -8.47 -0.18 5.38
N ALA A 163 -9.50 0.66 5.53
CA ALA A 163 -10.58 0.79 4.56
C ALA A 163 -10.07 1.41 3.25
N ALA A 164 -9.25 2.46 3.34
CA ALA A 164 -8.63 3.10 2.19
C ALA A 164 -7.67 2.16 1.46
N PHE A 165 -6.80 1.48 2.20
CA PHE A 165 -5.91 0.46 1.65
C PHE A 165 -6.68 -0.67 0.96
N ALA A 166 -7.75 -1.18 1.57
CA ALA A 166 -8.59 -2.21 0.98
C ALA A 166 -9.30 -1.72 -0.30
N ALA A 167 -9.70 -0.45 -0.38
CA ALA A 167 -10.27 0.14 -1.59
C ALA A 167 -9.23 0.21 -2.71
N LEU A 168 -8.02 0.67 -2.41
CA LEU A 168 -6.88 0.69 -3.34
C LEU A 168 -6.57 -0.72 -3.87
N MET A 169 -6.48 -1.72 -2.98
CA MET A 169 -6.17 -3.10 -3.40
C MET A 169 -7.26 -3.72 -4.28
N ARG A 170 -8.53 -3.40 -4.04
CA ARG A 170 -9.63 -3.82 -4.93
C ARG A 170 -9.48 -3.19 -6.31
N HIS A 171 -9.21 -1.88 -6.36
CA HIS A 171 -8.99 -1.17 -7.61
C HIS A 171 -7.80 -1.74 -8.41
N ILE A 172 -6.64 -1.92 -7.77
CA ILE A 172 -5.46 -2.52 -8.44
C ILE A 172 -5.79 -3.91 -8.98
N ARG A 173 -6.52 -4.74 -8.22
CA ARG A 173 -6.94 -6.06 -8.71
C ARG A 173 -7.83 -5.98 -9.95
N GLU A 174 -8.69 -4.98 -10.05
CA GLU A 174 -9.58 -4.75 -11.21
C GLU A 174 -8.80 -4.30 -12.44
N VAL A 175 -7.86 -3.36 -12.29
CA VAL A 175 -7.15 -2.74 -13.43
C VAL A 175 -5.86 -3.44 -13.81
N ASP A 176 -5.24 -4.18 -12.90
CA ASP A 176 -3.92 -4.81 -13.09
C ASP A 176 -3.88 -6.33 -12.83
N GLY A 177 -4.93 -6.93 -12.28
CA GLY A 177 -4.94 -8.32 -11.84
C GLY A 177 -4.67 -9.37 -12.92
N LYS A 178 -4.60 -8.98 -14.21
CA LYS A 178 -4.24 -9.87 -15.34
C LYS A 178 -2.90 -9.51 -15.99
N GLN A 179 -2.35 -8.35 -15.66
CA GLN A 179 -1.14 -7.82 -16.33
C GLN A 179 0.07 -7.82 -15.39
N HIS A 180 -0.18 -7.89 -14.08
CA HIS A 180 0.85 -8.03 -13.05
C HIS A 180 1.94 -6.94 -13.12
N THR A 181 1.54 -5.71 -13.50
CA THR A 181 2.45 -4.56 -13.48
C THR A 181 2.86 -4.23 -12.05
N VAL A 182 1.90 -4.31 -11.12
CA VAL A 182 2.15 -4.17 -9.68
C VAL A 182 2.54 -5.53 -9.10
N LEU A 183 3.80 -5.68 -8.71
CA LEU A 183 4.34 -6.93 -8.17
C LEU A 183 4.09 -7.10 -6.69
N MET A 184 4.20 -6.02 -5.94
CA MET A 184 4.14 -6.02 -4.47
C MET A 184 3.55 -4.71 -3.95
N MET A 185 3.10 -4.78 -2.70
CA MET A 185 2.66 -3.62 -1.93
C MET A 185 3.36 -3.65 -0.56
N GLN A 186 4.08 -2.59 -0.22
CA GLN A 186 4.50 -2.35 1.16
C GLN A 186 3.33 -1.73 1.91
N VAL A 187 2.94 -2.36 3.01
CA VAL A 187 1.86 -1.86 3.88
C VAL A 187 2.46 -0.99 4.96
N GLU A 188 2.16 0.30 4.94
CA GLU A 188 2.74 1.32 5.81
C GLU A 188 4.27 1.50 5.63
N ASN A 189 4.79 2.58 6.18
CA ASN A 189 6.22 2.84 6.15
C ASN A 189 6.68 3.44 7.49
N GLU A 190 7.60 2.73 8.15
CA GLU A 190 8.20 3.17 9.41
C GLU A 190 7.16 3.60 10.45
N PRO A 191 6.21 2.72 10.83
CA PRO A 191 5.17 3.04 11.79
C PRO A 191 5.78 3.31 13.17
N GLY A 192 5.24 4.31 13.88
CA GLY A 192 5.66 4.68 15.22
C GLY A 192 6.32 6.05 15.29
N ILE A 193 7.03 6.32 16.37
CA ILE A 193 7.73 7.59 16.61
C ILE A 193 9.24 7.38 16.55
N LEU A 194 9.96 8.36 15.98
CA LEU A 194 11.42 8.30 15.85
C LEU A 194 12.16 8.52 17.18
N ASN A 195 11.52 9.11 18.15
CA ASN A 195 12.05 9.26 19.51
C ASN A 195 11.74 8.00 20.33
N ASP A 196 12.20 7.98 21.59
CA ASP A 196 11.97 6.84 22.47
C ASP A 196 10.48 6.51 22.59
N SER A 197 10.07 5.42 21.97
CA SER A 197 8.69 4.95 21.96
C SER A 197 8.31 4.14 23.19
N ARG A 198 9.20 4.02 24.14
CA ARG A 198 9.00 3.28 25.40
C ARG A 198 8.51 4.17 26.54
N ASP A 199 8.39 5.46 26.32
CA ASP A 199 7.91 6.43 27.30
C ASP A 199 6.38 6.58 27.29
#